data_73106c0b5d2d140336855a1c13748be2
#
_entry.id   73106c0b5d2d140336855a1c13748be2
#
_cell.length_a   1.000
_cell.length_b   1.000
_cell.length_c   1.000
_cell.angle_alpha   90.00
_cell.angle_beta   90.00
_cell.angle_gamma   90.00
#
_symmetry.space_group_name_H-M   'P 1'
#
loop_
_entity.id
_entity.type
_entity.pdbx_description
1 polymer ?
#
loop_
_entity_poly.entity_id
_entity_poly.type
_entity_poly.pdbx_seq_one_letter_code
_entity_poly.pdbx_strand_id
1 'polypeptide(L)'
;MRLPSPIRHLYSSLSLSRARGAILGLVLLLLGQSCGEEIISRRYCDLPARFSYSPVSAVSQLYTSCNSMGQGCTILATSSQFVFSNPEGSTPVARTAVTNYTGFYMGLSGFIVGLPSLPEMGSDYPVVTCYDLACRNCYEEAHVTRRMTLNPGGTATCSKCQRTYNLNDQGLVTKGEPGKSLFRYHVVYASNTLAINNR
;
A
#
# COMPACT_ATOMS: atom_id res chain seq x y z
N MET A 1 -60.46 -54.80 38.59
CA MET A 1 -59.41 -55.58 37.86
C MET A 1 -59.00 -54.83 36.65
N ARG A 2 -57.79 -54.19 36.69
CA ARG A 2 -57.02 -53.95 35.50
C ARG A 2 -55.74 -53.18 35.86
N LEU A 3 -54.66 -53.73 35.47
CA LEU A 3 -53.32 -53.21 35.64
C LEU A 3 -53.04 -52.04 34.73
N PRO A 4 -52.17 -51.10 35.15
CA PRO A 4 -51.63 -50.09 34.30
C PRO A 4 -50.25 -50.53 33.75
N SER A 5 -50.01 -50.19 32.51
CA SER A 5 -48.75 -50.35 31.87
C SER A 5 -47.88 -49.07 32.05
N PRO A 6 -46.63 -49.18 32.50
CA PRO A 6 -45.66 -48.10 32.38
C PRO A 6 -44.64 -48.45 31.33
N ILE A 7 -44.43 -47.67 30.27
CA ILE A 7 -43.13 -47.52 29.53
C ILE A 7 -43.39 -46.51 28.40
N ARG A 8 -43.03 -45.26 28.65
CA ARG A 8 -42.80 -44.26 27.58
C ARG A 8 -42.14 -43.01 28.13
N HIS A 9 -40.96 -43.12 28.66
CA HIS A 9 -40.14 -41.91 28.95
C HIS A 9 -38.64 -42.21 29.02
N LEU A 10 -38.06 -42.82 27.98
CA LEU A 10 -36.60 -43.04 28.00
C LEU A 10 -35.89 -42.74 26.66
N TYR A 11 -36.52 -42.13 25.68
CA TYR A 11 -35.85 -41.91 24.38
C TYR A 11 -35.65 -40.46 23.93
N SER A 12 -35.91 -39.45 24.79
CA SER A 12 -35.78 -38.06 24.35
C SER A 12 -34.53 -37.30 24.81
N SER A 13 -33.70 -37.87 25.71
CA SER A 13 -32.55 -37.14 26.26
C SER A 13 -31.21 -37.39 25.56
N LEU A 14 -31.14 -38.43 24.69
CA LEU A 14 -29.87 -38.78 24.01
C LEU A 14 -29.66 -38.09 22.67
N SER A 15 -30.68 -37.50 22.06
CA SER A 15 -30.54 -36.83 20.75
C SER A 15 -30.10 -35.35 20.84
N LEU A 16 -30.45 -34.65 21.92
CA LEU A 16 -30.11 -33.23 22.07
C LEU A 16 -28.63 -32.98 22.39
N SER A 17 -27.96 -33.89 23.09
CA SER A 17 -26.55 -33.74 23.41
C SER A 17 -25.65 -33.96 22.20
N ARG A 18 -26.02 -34.90 21.31
CA ARG A 18 -25.28 -35.14 20.05
C ARG A 18 -25.47 -33.99 19.04
N ALA A 19 -26.67 -33.41 18.95
CA ALA A 19 -26.93 -32.25 18.11
C ALA A 19 -26.17 -31.00 18.58
N ARG A 20 -26.09 -30.77 19.87
CA ARG A 20 -25.31 -29.63 20.44
C ARG A 20 -23.81 -29.76 20.19
N GLY A 21 -23.25 -30.97 20.29
CA GLY A 21 -21.84 -31.22 19.97
C GLY A 21 -21.52 -31.03 18.48
N ALA A 22 -22.41 -31.47 17.58
CA ALA A 22 -22.26 -31.30 16.15
C ALA A 22 -22.34 -29.80 15.71
N ILE A 23 -23.25 -29.03 16.31
CA ILE A 23 -23.41 -27.60 16.04
C ILE A 23 -22.19 -26.82 16.58
N LEU A 24 -21.70 -27.16 17.78
CA LEU A 24 -20.51 -26.51 18.34
C LEU A 24 -19.25 -26.82 17.51
N GLY A 25 -19.09 -28.04 17.01
CA GLY A 25 -18.01 -28.43 16.10
C GLY A 25 -18.06 -27.70 14.76
N LEU A 26 -19.28 -27.53 14.20
CA LEU A 26 -19.47 -26.82 12.93
C LEU A 26 -19.18 -25.31 13.06
N VAL A 27 -19.56 -24.69 14.19
CA VAL A 27 -19.27 -23.29 14.48
C VAL A 27 -17.76 -23.07 14.68
N LEU A 28 -17.06 -23.97 15.35
CA LEU A 28 -15.59 -23.90 15.50
C LEU A 28 -14.85 -24.10 14.17
N LEU A 29 -15.36 -24.93 13.27
CA LEU A 29 -14.80 -25.11 11.92
C LEU A 29 -15.00 -23.85 11.03
N LEU A 30 -16.12 -23.14 11.19
CA LEU A 30 -16.40 -21.91 10.45
C LEU A 30 -15.58 -20.70 10.96
N LEU A 31 -15.18 -20.70 12.22
CA LEU A 31 -14.33 -19.65 12.79
C LEU A 31 -12.83 -19.79 12.44
N GLY A 32 -12.41 -20.97 11.97
CA GLY A 32 -11.01 -21.24 11.61
C GLY A 32 -10.62 -20.84 10.18
N GLN A 33 -11.52 -20.36 9.34
CA GLN A 33 -11.22 -20.02 7.94
C GLN A 33 -11.01 -18.52 7.66
N SER A 34 -10.86 -17.69 8.67
CA SER A 34 -10.62 -16.27 8.47
C SER A 34 -9.29 -15.87 9.08
N CYS A 35 -8.20 -16.16 8.40
CA CYS A 35 -6.97 -15.37 8.50
C CYS A 35 -5.87 -15.97 7.60
N GLY A 36 -5.40 -15.23 6.63
CA GLY A 36 -4.00 -15.33 6.31
C GLY A 36 -3.55 -15.22 4.87
N GLU A 37 -4.39 -15.34 3.84
CA GLU A 37 -3.85 -15.33 2.46
C GLU A 37 -4.01 -14.00 1.70
N GLU A 38 -4.85 -13.07 2.15
CA GLU A 38 -5.09 -11.82 1.41
C GLU A 38 -4.06 -10.71 1.67
N ILE A 39 -3.27 -10.78 2.73
CA ILE A 39 -2.42 -9.66 3.15
C ILE A 39 -1.11 -9.59 2.36
N ILE A 40 -0.57 -10.70 1.90
CA ILE A 40 0.75 -10.74 1.24
C ILE A 40 0.64 -10.51 -0.27
N SER A 41 -0.41 -10.95 -0.94
CA SER A 41 -0.54 -10.86 -2.40
C SER A 41 -0.91 -9.47 -2.93
N ARG A 42 -1.34 -8.53 -2.08
CA ARG A 42 -1.76 -7.17 -2.47
C ARG A 42 -0.86 -6.05 -1.99
N ARG A 43 0.41 -6.35 -1.73
CA ARG A 43 1.38 -5.33 -1.31
C ARG A 43 1.64 -4.30 -2.41
N TYR A 44 1.59 -4.72 -3.66
CA TYR A 44 1.81 -3.88 -4.83
C TYR A 44 0.52 -3.75 -5.64
N CYS A 45 0.36 -2.60 -6.31
CA CYS A 45 -0.81 -2.34 -7.15
C CYS A 45 -0.57 -2.74 -8.60
N ASP A 46 -1.68 -2.98 -9.33
CA ASP A 46 -1.66 -3.35 -10.75
C ASP A 46 -1.73 -2.12 -11.69
N LEU A 47 -1.68 -0.90 -11.14
CA LEU A 47 -1.70 0.32 -11.94
C LEU A 47 -0.43 0.42 -12.79
N PRO A 48 -0.52 0.81 -14.06
CA PRO A 48 0.63 0.87 -14.94
C PRO A 48 1.72 1.81 -14.40
N ALA A 49 2.90 1.26 -14.14
CA ALA A 49 4.07 2.00 -13.73
C ALA A 49 5.29 1.49 -14.50
N ARG A 50 5.99 2.39 -15.16
CA ARG A 50 7.28 2.15 -15.81
C ARG A 50 8.03 3.46 -15.89
N PHE A 51 9.05 3.60 -15.09
CA PHE A 51 9.88 4.80 -15.05
C PHE A 51 11.31 4.42 -14.71
N SER A 52 12.28 5.04 -15.34
CA SER A 52 13.69 4.90 -14.99
C SER A 52 14.40 6.24 -15.11
N TYR A 53 15.29 6.51 -14.16
CA TYR A 53 16.09 7.74 -14.15
C TYR A 53 17.52 7.44 -13.73
N SER A 54 18.46 7.98 -14.50
CA SER A 54 19.92 7.87 -14.27
C SER A 54 20.63 9.07 -14.89
N PRO A 55 21.67 9.61 -14.24
CA PRO A 55 22.13 9.29 -12.89
C PRO A 55 21.26 10.00 -11.83
N VAL A 56 20.88 9.31 -10.76
CA VAL A 56 20.11 9.86 -9.65
C VAL A 56 20.82 11.02 -8.97
N SER A 57 22.14 10.99 -8.91
CA SER A 57 22.99 12.05 -8.35
C SER A 57 22.91 13.39 -9.10
N ALA A 58 22.37 13.43 -10.31
CA ALA A 58 22.14 14.67 -11.04
C ALA A 58 20.98 15.52 -10.46
N VAL A 59 20.14 14.94 -9.60
CA VAL A 59 19.00 15.60 -8.98
C VAL A 59 19.08 15.44 -7.46
N SER A 60 19.39 16.53 -6.76
CA SER A 60 19.63 16.49 -5.31
C SER A 60 18.43 15.97 -4.52
N GLN A 61 17.21 16.35 -4.86
CA GLN A 61 15.98 15.88 -4.20
C GLN A 61 15.83 14.37 -4.31
N LEU A 62 16.07 13.81 -5.50
CA LEU A 62 15.97 12.37 -5.73
C LEU A 62 17.12 11.63 -5.06
N TYR A 63 18.34 12.17 -5.15
CA TYR A 63 19.51 11.58 -4.48
C TYR A 63 19.30 11.51 -2.96
N THR A 64 18.87 12.60 -2.35
CA THR A 64 18.59 12.65 -0.91
C THR A 64 17.50 11.65 -0.53
N SER A 65 16.42 11.55 -1.30
CA SER A 65 15.33 10.61 -1.01
C SER A 65 15.74 9.14 -1.10
N CYS A 66 16.71 8.81 -1.92
CA CYS A 66 17.22 7.43 -2.05
C CYS A 66 18.33 7.07 -1.04
N ASN A 67 18.99 8.07 -0.43
CA ASN A 67 20.16 7.83 0.40
C ASN A 67 20.03 8.35 1.84
N SER A 68 19.00 9.14 2.15
CA SER A 68 18.76 9.67 3.50
C SER A 68 17.44 9.17 4.06
N MET A 69 17.47 8.54 5.22
CA MET A 69 16.32 7.97 5.90
C MET A 69 15.26 9.04 6.22
N GLY A 70 13.98 8.70 6.05
CA GLY A 70 12.87 9.59 6.35
C GLY A 70 12.68 10.73 5.34
N GLN A 71 13.48 10.77 4.28
CA GLN A 71 13.35 11.75 3.21
C GLN A 71 12.56 11.18 2.04
N GLY A 72 11.81 12.05 1.38
CA GLY A 72 11.01 11.69 0.21
C GLY A 72 11.17 12.69 -0.93
N CYS A 73 10.91 12.23 -2.15
CA CYS A 73 10.88 13.04 -3.35
C CYS A 73 9.64 12.68 -4.18
N THR A 74 8.90 13.66 -4.64
CA THR A 74 7.84 13.46 -5.63
C THR A 74 8.41 13.53 -7.05
N ILE A 75 7.93 12.65 -7.92
CA ILE A 75 8.31 12.62 -9.33
C ILE A 75 7.06 12.83 -10.17
N LEU A 76 7.02 13.92 -10.93
CA LEU A 76 5.94 14.29 -11.83
C LEU A 76 6.44 14.33 -13.26
N ALA A 77 5.60 13.92 -14.20
CA ALA A 77 5.82 14.14 -15.61
C ALA A 77 4.90 15.27 -16.13
N THR A 78 5.49 16.19 -16.87
CA THR A 78 4.78 17.20 -17.66
C THR A 78 4.90 16.88 -19.15
N SER A 79 4.44 17.75 -20.02
CA SER A 79 4.58 17.57 -21.47
C SER A 79 6.02 17.49 -21.96
N SER A 80 6.97 18.15 -21.30
CA SER A 80 8.36 18.28 -21.78
C SER A 80 9.43 17.85 -20.76
N GLN A 81 9.08 17.68 -19.50
CA GLN A 81 10.07 17.46 -18.43
C GLN A 81 9.54 16.57 -17.30
N PHE A 82 10.45 15.99 -16.54
CA PHE A 82 10.17 15.47 -15.22
C PHE A 82 10.45 16.55 -14.18
N VAL A 83 9.63 16.59 -13.14
CA VAL A 83 9.79 17.51 -12.02
C VAL A 83 9.99 16.69 -10.75
N PHE A 84 11.14 16.84 -10.14
CA PHE A 84 11.51 16.21 -8.88
C PHE A 84 11.38 17.23 -7.76
N SER A 85 10.54 16.95 -6.75
CA SER A 85 10.29 17.92 -5.68
C SER A 85 10.32 17.25 -4.31
N ASN A 86 10.84 17.98 -3.34
CA ASN A 86 10.73 17.67 -1.92
C ASN A 86 10.26 18.94 -1.18
N PRO A 87 10.08 18.93 0.16
CA PRO A 87 9.68 20.13 0.91
C PRO A 87 10.67 21.31 0.80
N GLU A 88 11.92 21.06 0.39
CA GLU A 88 12.98 22.09 0.31
C GLU A 88 13.03 22.76 -1.08
N GLY A 89 12.53 22.09 -2.12
CA GLY A 89 12.59 22.65 -3.46
C GLY A 89 12.20 21.70 -4.57
N SER A 90 12.39 22.16 -5.80
CA SER A 90 11.99 21.46 -7.02
C SER A 90 13.03 21.62 -8.11
N THR A 91 13.37 20.53 -8.80
CA THR A 91 14.29 20.51 -9.94
C THR A 91 13.57 19.94 -11.17
N PRO A 92 13.32 20.77 -12.20
CA PRO A 92 12.82 20.30 -13.48
C PRO A 92 13.98 19.73 -14.33
N VAL A 93 13.73 18.59 -14.97
CA VAL A 93 14.68 17.94 -15.88
C VAL A 93 13.99 17.67 -17.21
N ALA A 94 14.53 18.20 -18.31
CA ALA A 94 13.99 17.98 -19.64
C ALA A 94 14.01 16.49 -19.99
N ARG A 95 12.92 16.00 -20.60
CA ARG A 95 12.86 14.65 -21.13
C ARG A 95 13.74 14.54 -22.37
N THR A 96 14.52 13.47 -22.43
CA THR A 96 15.35 13.18 -23.59
C THR A 96 14.53 12.53 -24.72
N ALA A 97 15.07 12.54 -25.93
CA ALA A 97 14.48 11.83 -27.06
C ALA A 97 14.34 10.33 -26.78
N VAL A 98 15.31 9.74 -26.08
CA VAL A 98 15.28 8.32 -25.67
C VAL A 98 14.12 8.06 -24.72
N THR A 99 13.93 8.89 -23.69
CA THR A 99 12.80 8.77 -22.74
C THR A 99 11.46 8.87 -23.46
N ASN A 100 11.32 9.78 -24.42
CA ASN A 100 10.10 9.92 -25.20
C ASN A 100 9.84 8.71 -26.09
N TYR A 101 10.90 8.13 -26.69
CA TYR A 101 10.79 6.95 -27.53
C TYR A 101 10.44 5.68 -26.74
N THR A 102 11.12 5.43 -25.61
CA THR A 102 10.87 4.23 -24.80
C THR A 102 9.52 4.30 -24.05
N GLY A 103 8.98 5.50 -23.89
CA GLY A 103 7.77 5.75 -23.14
C GLY A 103 7.94 5.52 -21.62
N PHE A 104 6.97 5.95 -20.86
CA PHE A 104 6.89 5.75 -19.41
C PHE A 104 5.43 5.77 -18.97
N TYR A 105 5.17 5.18 -17.78
CA TYR A 105 3.87 5.20 -17.13
C TYR A 105 4.07 5.65 -15.69
N MET A 106 3.34 6.68 -15.28
CA MET A 106 3.52 7.37 -14.00
C MET A 106 2.45 7.02 -12.96
N GLY A 107 1.88 5.82 -13.02
CA GLY A 107 0.75 5.47 -12.16
C GLY A 107 -0.47 6.36 -12.43
N LEU A 108 -1.18 6.77 -11.39
CA LEU A 108 -2.33 7.67 -11.48
C LEU A 108 -1.91 9.15 -11.61
N SER A 109 -0.87 9.58 -10.90
CA SER A 109 -0.53 11.01 -10.88
C SER A 109 0.95 11.33 -10.65
N GLY A 110 1.82 10.35 -10.72
CA GLY A 110 3.23 10.46 -10.40
C GLY A 110 3.61 9.59 -9.20
N PHE A 111 4.84 9.73 -8.73
CA PHE A 111 5.38 8.90 -7.67
C PHE A 111 5.83 9.72 -6.46
N ILE A 112 5.83 9.08 -5.30
CA ILE A 112 6.58 9.48 -4.12
C ILE A 112 7.61 8.39 -3.87
N VAL A 113 8.89 8.74 -3.93
CA VAL A 113 10.02 7.83 -3.67
C VAL A 113 10.71 8.27 -2.40
N GLY A 114 11.08 7.32 -1.55
CA GLY A 114 11.82 7.64 -0.33
C GLY A 114 12.46 6.43 0.33
N LEU A 115 13.47 6.69 1.14
CA LEU A 115 14.08 5.70 2.02
C LEU A 115 13.41 5.82 3.40
N PRO A 116 12.63 4.83 3.85
CA PRO A 116 11.95 4.90 5.13
C PRO A 116 12.94 4.95 6.29
N SER A 117 12.53 5.49 7.43
CA SER A 117 13.35 5.60 8.64
C SER A 117 13.56 4.25 9.34
N LEU A 118 12.67 3.30 9.10
CA LEU A 118 12.71 1.97 9.70
C LEU A 118 12.67 0.90 8.61
N PRO A 119 13.34 -0.24 8.81
CA PRO A 119 13.20 -1.37 7.91
C PRO A 119 11.78 -1.95 7.97
N GLU A 120 11.34 -2.51 6.88
CA GLU A 120 10.10 -3.27 6.86
C GLU A 120 10.25 -4.61 7.57
N MET A 121 9.13 -5.14 8.06
CA MET A 121 9.12 -6.45 8.70
C MET A 121 9.72 -7.52 7.77
N GLY A 122 10.74 -8.22 8.26
CA GLY A 122 11.50 -9.22 7.49
C GLY A 122 12.67 -8.67 6.68
N SER A 123 13.03 -7.38 6.84
CA SER A 123 14.23 -6.78 6.26
C SER A 123 15.16 -6.29 7.36
N ASP A 124 16.46 -6.51 7.20
CA ASP A 124 17.47 -6.08 8.18
C ASP A 124 17.80 -4.57 8.06
N TYR A 125 17.48 -3.96 6.94
CA TYR A 125 17.76 -2.54 6.65
C TYR A 125 16.67 -1.91 5.78
N PRO A 126 16.50 -0.57 5.88
CA PRO A 126 15.55 0.14 5.04
C PRO A 126 15.90 0.03 3.56
N VAL A 127 14.89 -0.15 2.72
CA VAL A 127 15.01 -0.14 1.26
C VAL A 127 14.15 0.98 0.68
N VAL A 128 14.58 1.54 -0.43
CA VAL A 128 13.82 2.58 -1.12
C VAL A 128 12.42 2.05 -1.44
N THR A 129 11.42 2.87 -1.15
CA THR A 129 10.00 2.59 -1.42
C THR A 129 9.43 3.56 -2.44
N CYS A 130 8.39 3.13 -3.14
CA CYS A 130 7.70 3.95 -4.12
C CYS A 130 6.18 3.82 -3.96
N TYR A 131 5.51 4.96 -3.84
CA TYR A 131 4.05 5.07 -3.77
C TYR A 131 3.51 5.95 -4.88
N ASP A 132 2.23 5.75 -5.25
CA ASP A 132 1.54 6.71 -6.11
C ASP A 132 1.37 8.05 -5.38
N LEU A 133 1.54 9.13 -6.12
CA LEU A 133 1.29 10.48 -5.59
C LEU A 133 -0.20 10.78 -5.44
N ALA A 134 -1.08 9.99 -6.05
CA ALA A 134 -2.52 10.10 -5.86
C ALA A 134 -2.96 9.51 -4.51
N CYS A 135 -3.91 10.17 -3.86
CA CYS A 135 -4.58 9.64 -2.69
C CYS A 135 -5.45 8.45 -3.08
N ARG A 136 -5.07 7.24 -2.62
CA ARG A 136 -5.80 6.00 -2.90
C ARG A 136 -7.25 6.05 -2.45
N ASN A 137 -7.51 6.52 -1.24
CA ASN A 137 -8.88 6.55 -0.70
C ASN A 137 -9.79 7.50 -1.50
N CYS A 138 -9.30 8.68 -1.93
CA CYS A 138 -10.08 9.54 -2.83
C CYS A 138 -10.35 8.88 -4.19
N TYR A 139 -9.38 8.14 -4.71
CA TYR A 139 -9.52 7.45 -5.98
C TYR A 139 -10.54 6.31 -5.90
N GLU A 140 -10.48 5.46 -4.88
CA GLU A 140 -11.39 4.32 -4.72
C GLU A 140 -12.79 4.72 -4.21
N GLU A 141 -12.90 5.67 -3.29
CA GLU A 141 -14.16 6.08 -2.68
C GLU A 141 -14.96 7.06 -3.53
N ALA A 142 -14.28 7.98 -4.24
CA ALA A 142 -14.93 9.07 -4.97
C ALA A 142 -14.57 9.14 -6.46
N HIS A 143 -13.76 8.19 -6.96
CA HIS A 143 -13.24 8.15 -8.33
C HIS A 143 -12.53 9.46 -8.74
N VAL A 144 -11.87 10.11 -7.78
CA VAL A 144 -11.17 11.38 -7.99
C VAL A 144 -9.68 11.22 -7.75
N THR A 145 -8.90 11.45 -8.79
CA THR A 145 -7.44 11.52 -8.66
C THR A 145 -7.03 12.84 -7.99
N ARG A 146 -6.48 12.76 -6.78
CA ARG A 146 -5.98 13.91 -6.02
C ARG A 146 -4.55 13.67 -5.60
N ARG A 147 -3.65 14.55 -6.03
CA ARG A 147 -2.26 14.53 -5.61
C ARG A 147 -2.16 14.91 -4.15
N MET A 148 -1.28 14.23 -3.46
CA MET A 148 -0.93 14.53 -2.08
C MET A 148 0.21 15.53 -2.01
N THR A 149 0.31 16.21 -0.89
CA THR A 149 1.45 17.06 -0.55
C THR A 149 2.42 16.24 0.29
N LEU A 150 3.67 16.15 -0.16
CA LEU A 150 4.75 15.55 0.61
C LEU A 150 5.17 16.53 1.71
N ASN A 151 5.19 16.06 2.94
CA ASN A 151 5.61 16.84 4.10
C ASN A 151 7.00 16.39 4.59
N PRO A 152 7.69 17.22 5.37
CA PRO A 152 8.89 16.79 6.09
C PRO A 152 8.63 15.56 6.97
N GLY A 153 9.66 14.74 7.20
CA GLY A 153 9.57 13.57 8.07
C GLY A 153 8.88 12.36 7.45
N GLY A 154 8.77 12.29 6.13
CA GLY A 154 8.29 11.09 5.42
C GLY A 154 6.79 10.87 5.58
N THR A 155 6.00 11.94 5.54
CA THR A 155 4.53 11.84 5.50
C THR A 155 3.97 12.52 4.25
N ALA A 156 2.76 12.11 3.84
CA ALA A 156 2.04 12.76 2.74
C ALA A 156 0.60 13.04 3.14
N THR A 157 0.07 14.22 2.80
CA THR A 157 -1.28 14.64 3.17
C THR A 157 -2.14 14.91 1.94
N CYS A 158 -3.36 14.41 1.95
CA CYS A 158 -4.36 14.70 0.93
C CYS A 158 -5.20 15.91 1.36
N SER A 159 -5.18 16.99 0.56
CA SER A 159 -5.98 18.19 0.84
C SER A 159 -7.50 17.97 0.72
N LYS A 160 -7.95 16.91 0.01
CA LYS A 160 -9.36 16.63 -0.19
C LYS A 160 -9.99 15.89 0.98
N CYS A 161 -9.42 14.73 1.37
CA CYS A 161 -9.97 13.91 2.46
C CYS A 161 -9.26 14.12 3.80
N GLN A 162 -8.25 14.99 3.86
CA GLN A 162 -7.47 15.34 5.06
C GLN A 162 -6.73 14.15 5.70
N ARG A 163 -6.67 13.00 5.01
CA ARG A 163 -5.87 11.87 5.48
C ARG A 163 -4.39 12.16 5.35
N THR A 164 -3.62 11.82 6.38
CA THR A 164 -2.16 11.84 6.34
C THR A 164 -1.65 10.41 6.37
N TYR A 165 -0.71 10.12 5.49
CA TYR A 165 -0.10 8.82 5.29
C TYR A 165 1.35 8.83 5.76
N ASN A 166 1.78 7.76 6.43
CA ASN A 166 3.16 7.59 6.85
C ASN A 166 3.94 6.75 5.82
N LEU A 167 4.85 7.38 5.11
CA LEU A 167 5.68 6.73 4.09
C LEU A 167 6.76 5.83 4.72
N ASN A 168 7.11 6.07 5.99
CA ASN A 168 8.05 5.25 6.76
C ASN A 168 7.40 3.95 7.27
N ASP A 169 6.08 3.87 7.21
CA ASP A 169 5.29 2.71 7.64
C ASP A 169 4.30 2.33 6.55
N GLN A 170 4.80 1.77 5.47
CA GLN A 170 4.05 1.17 4.35
C GLN A 170 2.93 2.04 3.75
N GLY A 171 2.99 3.36 3.93
CA GLY A 171 1.98 4.28 3.43
C GLY A 171 0.63 4.16 4.16
N LEU A 172 0.63 3.74 5.42
CA LEU A 172 -0.59 3.62 6.24
C LEU A 172 -1.15 5.00 6.61
N VAL A 173 -2.47 5.08 6.77
CA VAL A 173 -3.14 6.29 7.27
C VAL A 173 -2.83 6.46 8.76
N THR A 174 -2.31 7.62 9.14
CA THR A 174 -1.97 7.96 10.54
C THR A 174 -2.82 9.09 11.11
N LYS A 175 -3.48 9.89 10.25
CA LYS A 175 -4.41 10.94 10.67
C LYS A 175 -5.57 11.02 9.70
N GLY A 176 -6.73 11.45 10.20
CA GLY A 176 -7.98 11.53 9.45
C GLY A 176 -8.80 10.25 9.57
N GLU A 177 -9.82 10.10 8.72
CA GLU A 177 -10.65 8.92 8.66
C GLU A 177 -9.82 7.66 8.34
N PRO A 178 -10.07 6.52 9.00
CA PRO A 178 -9.44 5.26 8.65
C PRO A 178 -9.59 4.93 7.15
N GLY A 179 -8.63 4.21 6.59
CA GLY A 179 -8.67 3.90 5.17
C GLY A 179 -7.52 2.99 4.75
N LYS A 180 -7.47 2.70 3.46
CA LYS A 180 -6.44 1.86 2.88
C LYS A 180 -5.10 2.60 2.80
N SER A 181 -4.00 1.84 2.87
CA SER A 181 -2.65 2.34 2.60
C SER A 181 -2.51 2.83 1.15
N LEU A 182 -1.47 3.58 0.87
CA LEU A 182 -1.18 4.07 -0.48
C LEU A 182 -0.97 2.93 -1.50
N PHE A 183 -1.23 3.20 -2.77
CA PHE A 183 -0.78 2.34 -3.85
C PHE A 183 0.74 2.29 -3.88
N ARG A 184 1.30 1.09 -3.92
CA ARG A 184 2.73 0.86 -3.89
C ARG A 184 3.21 0.22 -5.19
N TYR A 185 4.40 0.59 -5.65
CA TYR A 185 5.06 0.05 -6.83
C TYR A 185 6.37 -0.65 -6.45
N HIS A 186 6.80 -1.58 -7.29
CA HIS A 186 8.15 -2.11 -7.20
C HIS A 186 9.14 -1.03 -7.58
N VAL A 187 10.21 -0.91 -6.81
CA VAL A 187 11.28 0.04 -7.05
C VAL A 187 12.62 -0.62 -6.78
N VAL A 188 13.58 -0.34 -7.64
CA VAL A 188 14.98 -0.73 -7.48
C VAL A 188 15.84 0.52 -7.58
N TYR A 189 16.68 0.72 -6.59
CA TYR A 189 17.72 1.73 -6.62
C TYR A 189 19.09 1.05 -6.52
N ALA A 190 19.83 1.05 -7.61
CA ALA A 190 21.14 0.44 -7.71
C ALA A 190 22.02 1.18 -8.72
N SER A 191 23.32 1.23 -8.49
CA SER A 191 24.31 1.83 -9.41
C SER A 191 23.89 3.22 -9.88
N ASN A 192 23.42 4.06 -8.95
CA ASN A 192 22.96 5.43 -9.23
C ASN A 192 21.80 5.53 -10.24
N THR A 193 21.02 4.46 -10.35
CA THR A 193 19.85 4.36 -11.23
C THR A 193 18.63 3.99 -10.39
N LEU A 194 17.54 4.72 -10.57
CA LEU A 194 16.23 4.39 -10.03
C LEU A 194 15.36 3.77 -11.13
N ALA A 195 14.76 2.62 -10.86
CA ALA A 195 13.80 1.99 -11.74
C ALA A 195 12.51 1.68 -10.95
N ILE A 196 11.37 2.05 -11.50
CA ILE A 196 10.02 1.83 -10.93
C ILE A 196 9.20 1.05 -11.93
N ASN A 197 8.54 0.00 -11.48
CA ASN A 197 7.61 -0.78 -12.27
C ASN A 197 6.50 -1.38 -11.40
N ASN A 198 5.52 -2.00 -12.02
CA ASN A 198 4.45 -2.72 -11.32
C ASN A 198 4.49 -4.24 -11.56
N ARG A 199 5.63 -4.74 -12.06
CA ARG A 199 5.87 -6.18 -12.30
C ARG A 199 7.29 -6.55 -11.90
#